data_287ac52543ebc7b21a9f287da2e2ea05
#
_entry.id   287ac52543ebc7b21a9f287da2e2ea05
#
_cell.length_a   1.000
_cell.length_b   1.000
_cell.length_c   1.000
_cell.angle_alpha   90.00
_cell.angle_beta   90.00
_cell.angle_gamma   90.00
#
_symmetry.space_group_name_H-M   'P 1'
#
loop_
_entity.id
_entity.type
_entity.pdbx_description
1 polymer ?
#
loop_
_entity_poly.entity_id
_entity_poly.type
_entity_poly.pdbx_seq_one_letter_code
_entity_poly.pdbx_strand_id
1 'polypeptide(L)'
;MRLTPSRLPRGDAEDTTGAEPGAGARAKAATRGNADTRAKTLAHVDSDALPHAEPRADSDARPYAEAHAKAAPRPVSAPALPAARTAVPAPGATDVAPASRGFLAKATLITAVLTAAGAVLGLARDQALARLFGAGSETDAFLVAWTIPEFASTLLIEDGLAFALVPAFSLALARRAQGVAGDPVRALVGSTLPRLSLAFVAVSALIAGTAPYLVEALAPGLPDPALAVDCTRLTAVCVLGFGLAGYCSAALRAHRRFLAPAAIYVAYNVGIITAMFVLGGQWGVRSAAVGVAVGGALMVVVQLPSFVRELRRKAPAVEEPAAGDSERAVTGALVATVLLFALCRQSQTLIERFLASTLDAGAISHLNYAQKVAQIPMTLSMMLCTVTFPVVARALADGDVERARNRVERDLALATCVLLLGASVVIACAPQIVELLFQRGAFTARDTAATADVMRVYALGLLGQTLTGVLVRSYFSAARPSWYPVVAMATGIVATSWIGAWTVGPWGVLGIAAANASGITVTAVVLLAGMGPRSVPIRVRRVLGELSKPVRAAVIATVAGTFVAEQVPAAVPGLAAAGTTAVAVFVLLAWALDAQGVVPALRSVRTLTRRLTHGRTR
;
A
#
# COMPACT_ATOMS: atom_id res chain seq x y z
N MET A 1 46.82 -50.40 15.71
CA MET A 1 46.14 -51.68 15.42
C MET A 1 45.24 -51.35 14.22
N ARG A 2 45.73 -51.40 13.02
CA ARG A 2 45.70 -52.40 11.93
C ARG A 2 44.44 -53.29 12.01
N LEU A 3 43.53 -53.23 11.08
CA LEU A 3 43.46 -53.96 9.81
C LEU A 3 42.13 -53.58 9.05
N THR A 4 42.25 -53.12 7.93
CA THR A 4 41.72 -53.28 6.56
C THR A 4 40.77 -54.44 6.19
N PRO A 5 40.26 -54.48 4.94
CA PRO A 5 38.86 -54.52 4.52
C PRO A 5 38.52 -55.82 3.74
N SER A 6 37.28 -56.06 3.40
CA SER A 6 36.90 -57.05 2.38
C SER A 6 35.59 -56.63 1.70
N ARG A 7 35.67 -56.28 0.45
CA ARG A 7 35.53 -57.02 -0.82
C ARG A 7 34.12 -57.53 -1.13
N LEU A 8 33.64 -56.99 -2.22
CA LEU A 8 32.55 -57.43 -3.14
C LEU A 8 32.64 -58.92 -3.53
N PRO A 9 31.59 -59.51 -4.10
CA PRO A 9 31.77 -60.04 -5.44
C PRO A 9 30.75 -59.57 -6.49
N ARG A 10 31.31 -59.51 -7.69
CA ARG A 10 30.70 -59.52 -9.01
C ARG A 10 30.23 -60.93 -9.40
N GLY A 11 29.35 -60.97 -10.38
CA GLY A 11 29.03 -62.13 -11.23
C GLY A 11 27.66 -61.89 -11.88
N ASP A 12 27.48 -61.84 -12.99
CA ASP A 12 27.87 -62.06 -14.38
C ASP A 12 26.58 -62.15 -15.22
N ALA A 13 26.63 -61.53 -16.31
CA ALA A 13 25.92 -61.56 -17.56
C ALA A 13 25.35 -62.91 -18.07
N GLU A 14 24.30 -62.74 -18.86
CA GLU A 14 23.97 -63.48 -20.11
C GLU A 14 22.59 -62.95 -20.53
N ASP A 15 22.40 -62.18 -21.55
CA ASP A 15 22.46 -62.32 -23.00
C ASP A 15 21.50 -63.43 -23.54
N THR A 16 20.50 -63.00 -24.29
CA THR A 16 20.01 -63.59 -25.56
C THR A 16 18.78 -62.79 -26.04
N THR A 17 18.98 -61.97 -27.04
CA THR A 17 18.54 -62.11 -28.45
C THR A 17 17.07 -62.44 -28.71
N GLY A 18 16.47 -61.53 -29.53
CA GLY A 18 15.57 -62.00 -30.55
C GLY A 18 14.49 -61.07 -31.01
N ALA A 19 14.84 -60.31 -32.06
CA ALA A 19 14.06 -60.11 -33.29
C ALA A 19 12.75 -59.29 -33.25
N GLU A 20 12.79 -58.14 -33.87
CA GLU A 20 11.77 -57.58 -34.77
C GLU A 20 11.45 -58.56 -35.93
N PRO A 21 10.47 -58.39 -36.86
CA PRO A 21 9.76 -57.15 -37.27
C PRO A 21 8.31 -57.40 -37.78
N GLY A 22 7.69 -56.33 -38.31
CA GLY A 22 6.59 -56.41 -39.28
C GLY A 22 5.43 -55.49 -38.99
N ALA A 23 5.34 -54.35 -39.56
CA ALA A 23 4.87 -53.95 -40.90
C ALA A 23 3.37 -54.18 -41.15
N GLY A 24 2.69 -53.16 -41.54
CA GLY A 24 1.40 -53.17 -42.23
C GLY A 24 0.48 -52.11 -41.68
N ALA A 25 0.43 -50.94 -42.19
CA ALA A 25 -0.01 -50.39 -43.47
C ALA A 25 -1.55 -50.36 -43.63
N ARG A 26 -2.03 -49.13 -43.85
CA ARG A 26 -3.21 -48.77 -44.67
C ARG A 26 -4.59 -49.09 -44.07
N ALA A 27 -5.58 -48.24 -44.19
CA ALA A 27 -6.07 -47.33 -45.22
C ALA A 27 -7.18 -46.49 -44.61
N LYS A 28 -7.27 -45.22 -45.07
CA LYS A 28 -8.32 -44.70 -45.97
C LYS A 28 -9.75 -44.99 -45.52
N ALA A 29 -10.64 -44.10 -45.45
CA ALA A 29 -11.17 -43.04 -46.30
C ALA A 29 -12.28 -42.36 -45.51
N ALA A 30 -12.42 -41.05 -45.55
CA ALA A 30 -13.23 -40.28 -46.50
C ALA A 30 -14.74 -40.47 -46.33
N THR A 31 -15.38 -39.39 -46.03
CA THR A 31 -16.53 -38.79 -46.70
C THR A 31 -16.86 -37.49 -45.94
N ARG A 32 -16.62 -36.28 -46.45
CA ARG A 32 -17.37 -35.55 -47.50
C ARG A 32 -18.87 -35.41 -47.20
N GLY A 33 -19.27 -34.20 -47.14
CA GLY A 33 -20.59 -33.65 -47.35
C GLY A 33 -20.72 -32.30 -46.67
N ASN A 34 -20.40 -31.29 -47.37
CA ASN A 34 -21.19 -30.44 -48.20
C ASN A 34 -22.19 -29.61 -47.38
N ALA A 35 -22.29 -28.40 -47.49
CA ALA A 35 -22.23 -27.39 -48.55
C ALA A 35 -22.86 -26.16 -47.96
N ASP A 36 -22.21 -25.04 -48.00
CA ASP A 36 -22.35 -24.10 -49.11
C ASP A 36 -23.77 -23.50 -49.28
N THR A 37 -23.73 -22.23 -49.38
CA THR A 37 -24.64 -21.36 -50.08
C THR A 37 -25.40 -20.37 -49.16
N ARG A 38 -24.93 -19.16 -49.04
CA ARG A 38 -25.36 -18.05 -49.88
C ARG A 38 -24.54 -16.79 -49.59
N ALA A 39 -23.65 -16.57 -50.53
CA ALA A 39 -23.13 -15.23 -50.85
C ALA A 39 -24.02 -14.60 -51.94
N LYS A 40 -23.89 -13.28 -52.01
CA LYS A 40 -24.16 -12.41 -53.19
C LYS A 40 -25.56 -11.93 -53.41
N THR A 41 -25.65 -10.63 -53.33
CA THR A 41 -26.05 -9.69 -54.42
C THR A 41 -25.68 -8.30 -53.95
N LEU A 42 -24.60 -7.65 -54.35
CA LEU A 42 -24.38 -6.88 -55.58
C LEU A 42 -25.53 -5.92 -55.93
N ALA A 43 -25.24 -4.64 -55.80
CA ALA A 43 -25.49 -3.62 -56.81
C ALA A 43 -24.71 -2.35 -56.48
N HIS A 44 -23.71 -2.17 -57.20
CA HIS A 44 -23.10 -1.04 -57.89
C HIS A 44 -24.16 -0.13 -58.52
N VAL A 45 -24.13 1.18 -58.29
CA VAL A 45 -24.48 2.19 -59.25
C VAL A 45 -23.53 3.37 -59.08
N ASP A 46 -22.97 3.75 -60.22
CA ASP A 46 -21.98 4.74 -60.52
C ASP A 46 -22.40 6.19 -60.27
N SER A 47 -21.34 6.97 -60.01
CA SER A 47 -21.01 8.34 -60.44
C SER A 47 -22.01 9.07 -61.35
N ASP A 48 -22.27 10.32 -61.05
CA ASP A 48 -21.78 11.45 -61.80
C ASP A 48 -22.42 12.78 -61.36
N ALA A 49 -21.64 13.81 -61.53
CA ALA A 49 -22.03 15.22 -61.76
C ALA A 49 -22.09 16.16 -60.56
N LEU A 50 -20.95 16.82 -60.35
CA LEU A 50 -20.86 18.23 -59.93
C LEU A 50 -21.59 19.15 -60.90
N PRO A 51 -22.05 20.36 -60.51
CA PRO A 51 -21.11 21.46 -60.68
C PRO A 51 -21.07 22.53 -59.59
N HIS A 52 -19.92 23.14 -59.53
CA HIS A 52 -19.51 24.38 -58.87
C HIS A 52 -20.49 25.53 -59.02
N ALA A 53 -20.66 26.37 -58.02
CA ALA A 53 -20.78 27.81 -58.11
C ALA A 53 -20.38 28.51 -56.84
N GLU A 54 -19.24 29.09 -56.83
CA GLU A 54 -18.83 30.24 -56.01
C GLU A 54 -19.19 31.54 -56.78
N PRO A 55 -18.87 32.70 -56.25
CA PRO A 55 -19.58 33.57 -55.32
C PRO A 55 -19.93 34.91 -56.02
N ARG A 56 -20.82 35.69 -55.49
CA ARG A 56 -20.83 37.12 -55.75
C ARG A 56 -21.22 37.94 -54.52
N ALA A 57 -20.31 38.75 -54.12
CA ALA A 57 -20.54 39.93 -53.35
C ALA A 57 -21.47 40.90 -54.10
N ASP A 58 -22.42 41.43 -53.37
CA ASP A 58 -22.91 42.76 -53.64
C ASP A 58 -23.30 43.48 -52.36
N SER A 59 -22.61 44.58 -52.19
CA SER A 59 -22.86 45.71 -51.35
C SER A 59 -24.31 46.23 -51.56
N ASP A 60 -24.92 46.63 -50.50
CA ASP A 60 -25.65 47.86 -50.31
C ASP A 60 -26.79 47.73 -49.30
N ALA A 61 -26.79 48.71 -48.45
CA ALA A 61 -27.93 49.29 -47.74
C ALA A 61 -27.93 49.06 -46.21
N ARG A 62 -27.27 49.98 -45.53
CA ARG A 62 -27.84 50.61 -44.33
C ARG A 62 -29.06 51.46 -44.74
N PRO A 63 -29.93 51.96 -43.85
CA PRO A 63 -30.02 51.86 -42.38
C PRO A 63 -31.46 51.64 -41.91
N TYR A 64 -31.68 51.01 -40.79
CA TYR A 64 -32.81 51.28 -39.88
C TYR A 64 -32.36 51.05 -38.44
N ALA A 65 -31.69 52.05 -37.93
CA ALA A 65 -31.64 52.30 -36.51
C ALA A 65 -32.68 53.39 -36.24
N GLU A 66 -33.52 53.11 -35.30
CA GLU A 66 -34.36 54.01 -34.49
C GLU A 66 -35.79 53.46 -34.39
N ALA A 67 -36.07 52.98 -33.25
CA ALA A 67 -37.32 53.02 -32.50
C ALA A 67 -37.55 51.69 -31.75
N HIS A 68 -37.10 51.67 -30.52
CA HIS A 68 -37.76 51.07 -29.35
C HIS A 68 -36.85 51.11 -28.14
N ALA A 69 -36.41 52.30 -27.79
CA ALA A 69 -36.00 52.60 -26.45
C ALA A 69 -37.23 53.13 -25.70
N LYS A 70 -37.92 52.26 -24.97
CA LYS A 70 -38.81 52.66 -23.86
C LYS A 70 -39.29 51.43 -23.10
N ALA A 71 -38.86 51.36 -21.86
CA ALA A 71 -39.45 50.72 -20.68
C ALA A 71 -38.52 49.79 -19.98
N ALA A 72 -37.56 50.35 -19.24
CA ALA A 72 -37.03 49.68 -18.06
C ALA A 72 -38.05 49.83 -16.91
N PRO A 73 -38.46 48.80 -16.22
CA PRO A 73 -39.30 48.93 -15.04
C PRO A 73 -38.48 49.56 -13.89
N ARG A 74 -39.06 50.63 -13.31
CA ARG A 74 -38.60 51.27 -12.08
C ARG A 74 -38.53 50.29 -10.93
N PRO A 75 -37.53 50.41 -10.03
CA PRO A 75 -37.52 49.57 -8.84
C PRO A 75 -38.68 50.01 -7.92
N VAL A 76 -39.54 49.06 -7.59
CA VAL A 76 -40.58 49.20 -6.59
C VAL A 76 -39.90 49.28 -5.23
N SER A 77 -40.03 50.44 -4.58
CA SER A 77 -39.60 50.67 -3.20
C SER A 77 -40.33 49.69 -2.28
N ALA A 78 -39.59 48.81 -1.62
CA ALA A 78 -40.13 48.00 -0.54
C ALA A 78 -40.48 48.90 0.66
N PRO A 79 -41.62 48.63 1.33
CA PRO A 79 -42.00 49.42 2.51
C PRO A 79 -41.00 49.21 3.68
N ALA A 80 -40.62 50.29 4.30
CA ALA A 80 -39.77 50.34 5.48
C ALA A 80 -40.37 49.49 6.63
N LEU A 81 -39.62 48.50 7.10
CA LEU A 81 -39.90 47.80 8.33
C LEU A 81 -39.60 48.72 9.53
N PRO A 82 -40.46 48.77 10.56
CA PRO A 82 -40.25 49.62 11.70
C PRO A 82 -39.07 49.18 12.56
N ALA A 83 -38.36 50.18 13.05
CA ALA A 83 -37.15 50.08 13.87
C ALA A 83 -37.31 49.24 15.14
N ALA A 84 -36.25 48.54 15.40
CA ALA A 84 -35.70 48.19 16.71
C ALA A 84 -36.70 47.69 17.79
N ARG A 85 -36.85 46.40 17.90
CA ARG A 85 -37.09 45.75 19.16
C ARG A 85 -35.75 45.40 19.78
N THR A 86 -35.43 46.01 20.89
CA THR A 86 -34.37 45.69 21.82
C THR A 86 -34.28 44.18 22.02
N ALA A 87 -33.16 43.61 21.59
CA ALA A 87 -32.82 42.24 21.85
C ALA A 87 -32.66 42.03 23.35
N VAL A 88 -33.52 41.22 23.93
CA VAL A 88 -33.32 40.63 25.24
C VAL A 88 -32.09 39.73 25.16
N PRO A 89 -31.08 39.86 26.04
CA PRO A 89 -29.94 38.95 26.03
C PRO A 89 -30.44 37.56 26.38
N ALA A 90 -30.20 36.57 25.50
CA ALA A 90 -30.38 35.18 25.78
C ALA A 90 -29.45 34.77 26.94
N PRO A 91 -29.93 34.11 27.99
CA PRO A 91 -29.07 33.66 29.07
C PRO A 91 -28.23 32.47 28.60
N GLY A 92 -26.91 32.61 28.64
CA GLY A 92 -25.98 31.49 28.73
C GLY A 92 -25.53 30.88 27.43
N ALA A 93 -24.94 31.66 26.51
CA ALA A 93 -23.95 31.13 25.61
C ALA A 93 -22.66 30.89 26.43
N THR A 94 -22.53 29.70 26.99
CA THR A 94 -21.22 29.26 27.44
C THR A 94 -20.37 29.08 26.19
N ASP A 95 -19.45 30.03 25.98
CA ASP A 95 -18.36 29.97 25.04
C ASP A 95 -17.60 28.64 25.28
N VAL A 96 -17.96 27.58 24.54
CA VAL A 96 -17.07 26.46 24.36
C VAL A 96 -15.99 26.94 23.39
N ALA A 97 -14.90 27.47 23.97
CA ALA A 97 -13.75 27.93 23.25
C ALA A 97 -13.31 26.85 22.23
N PRO A 98 -13.17 27.18 20.93
CA PRO A 98 -12.68 26.24 19.94
C PRO A 98 -11.34 25.73 20.44
N ALA A 99 -11.19 24.39 20.47
CA ALA A 99 -9.97 23.74 20.95
C ALA A 99 -8.77 24.47 20.39
N SER A 100 -7.91 25.02 21.26
CA SER A 100 -6.85 25.93 20.86
C SER A 100 -6.02 25.30 19.75
N ARG A 101 -5.66 26.02 18.71
CA ARG A 101 -4.82 25.54 17.60
C ARG A 101 -3.57 24.80 18.12
N GLY A 102 -3.04 25.20 19.28
CA GLY A 102 -1.94 24.55 19.98
C GLY A 102 -2.29 23.14 20.50
N PHE A 103 -3.50 22.92 21.00
CA PHE A 103 -3.93 21.58 21.47
C PHE A 103 -4.07 20.58 20.31
N LEU A 104 -4.67 21.00 19.20
CA LEU A 104 -4.80 20.19 17.99
C LEU A 104 -3.42 19.85 17.41
N ALA A 105 -2.53 20.84 17.31
CA ALA A 105 -1.16 20.63 16.82
C ALA A 105 -0.38 19.65 17.72
N LYS A 106 -0.50 19.76 19.05
CA LYS A 106 0.12 18.85 20.01
C LYS A 106 -0.41 17.41 19.88
N ALA A 107 -1.71 17.25 19.76
CA ALA A 107 -2.33 15.94 19.58
C ALA A 107 -1.89 15.26 18.26
N THR A 108 -1.85 16.03 17.16
CA THR A 108 -1.36 15.55 15.85
C THR A 108 0.10 15.16 15.92
N LEU A 109 0.95 15.99 16.58
CA LEU A 109 2.37 15.69 16.73
C LEU A 109 2.60 14.40 17.54
N ILE A 110 1.91 14.23 18.66
CA ILE A 110 2.03 13.04 19.50
C ILE A 110 1.57 11.78 18.70
N THR A 111 0.48 11.88 17.96
CA THR A 111 0.01 10.78 17.10
C THR A 111 1.06 10.42 16.05
N ALA A 112 1.66 11.41 15.39
CA ALA A 112 2.71 11.20 14.39
C ALA A 112 3.97 10.56 15.01
N VAL A 113 4.38 11.02 16.20
CA VAL A 113 5.52 10.46 16.95
C VAL A 113 5.26 8.99 17.32
N LEU A 114 4.06 8.66 17.82
CA LEU A 114 3.71 7.27 18.16
C LEU A 114 3.68 6.36 16.93
N THR A 115 3.16 6.86 15.80
CA THR A 115 3.17 6.11 14.54
C THR A 115 4.61 5.85 14.07
N ALA A 116 5.46 6.88 14.11
CA ALA A 116 6.88 6.74 13.78
C ALA A 116 7.61 5.79 14.74
N ALA A 117 7.33 5.87 16.05
CA ALA A 117 7.89 4.95 17.04
C ALA A 117 7.45 3.49 16.77
N GLY A 118 6.19 3.27 16.36
CA GLY A 118 5.71 1.96 15.94
C GLY A 118 6.48 1.40 14.74
N ALA A 119 6.78 2.24 13.75
CA ALA A 119 7.57 1.85 12.58
C ALA A 119 9.03 1.52 12.94
N VAL A 120 9.66 2.34 13.79
CA VAL A 120 11.04 2.09 14.28
C VAL A 120 11.09 0.79 15.09
N LEU A 121 10.13 0.55 15.97
CA LEU A 121 10.04 -0.71 16.72
C LEU A 121 9.74 -1.91 15.81
N GLY A 122 9.02 -1.72 14.71
CA GLY A 122 8.86 -2.75 13.68
C GLY A 122 10.18 -3.16 13.05
N LEU A 123 11.04 -2.19 12.71
CA LEU A 123 12.39 -2.47 12.22
C LEU A 123 13.26 -3.13 13.32
N ALA A 124 13.17 -2.64 14.55
CA ALA A 124 13.90 -3.24 15.69
C ALA A 124 13.47 -4.70 15.95
N ARG A 125 12.19 -5.03 15.76
CA ARG A 125 11.69 -6.42 15.81
C ARG A 125 12.33 -7.26 14.71
N ASP A 126 12.39 -6.75 13.46
CA ASP A 126 13.00 -7.49 12.35
C ASP A 126 14.51 -7.67 12.57
N GLN A 127 15.19 -6.69 13.16
CA GLN A 127 16.58 -6.82 13.60
C GLN A 127 16.76 -7.86 14.74
N ALA A 128 15.83 -7.90 15.70
CA ALA A 128 15.85 -8.89 16.76
C ALA A 128 15.65 -10.31 16.21
N LEU A 129 14.70 -10.47 15.26
CA LEU A 129 14.46 -11.74 14.56
C LEU A 129 15.72 -12.19 13.81
N ALA A 130 16.34 -11.31 13.02
CA ALA A 130 17.57 -11.61 12.29
C ALA A 130 18.72 -11.95 13.22
N ARG A 131 18.89 -11.21 14.32
CA ARG A 131 19.97 -11.44 15.30
C ARG A 131 19.86 -12.78 16.02
N LEU A 132 18.64 -13.18 16.39
CA LEU A 132 18.40 -14.38 17.21
C LEU A 132 18.32 -15.64 16.36
N PHE A 133 17.71 -15.57 15.18
CA PHE A 133 17.38 -16.75 14.36
C PHE A 133 17.99 -16.72 12.96
N GLY A 134 18.62 -15.60 12.55
CA GLY A 134 19.28 -15.47 11.24
C GLY A 134 18.31 -15.45 10.05
N ALA A 135 18.82 -15.87 8.88
CA ALA A 135 18.04 -16.09 7.67
C ALA A 135 18.17 -17.59 7.29
N GLY A 136 17.27 -18.41 7.79
CA GLY A 136 17.31 -19.87 7.61
C GLY A 136 15.91 -20.49 7.72
N SER A 137 15.88 -21.83 7.78
CA SER A 137 14.63 -22.62 7.79
C SER A 137 13.68 -22.22 8.94
N GLU A 138 14.22 -21.93 10.14
CA GLU A 138 13.38 -21.51 11.26
C GLU A 138 12.70 -20.17 11.00
N THR A 139 13.45 -19.19 10.49
CA THR A 139 12.91 -17.87 10.19
C THR A 139 11.93 -17.95 9.01
N ASP A 140 12.22 -18.77 7.99
CA ASP A 140 11.32 -19.00 6.87
C ASP A 140 9.99 -19.61 7.32
N ALA A 141 10.02 -20.63 8.21
CA ALA A 141 8.83 -21.23 8.80
C ALA A 141 7.97 -20.21 9.56
N PHE A 142 8.61 -19.33 10.36
CA PHE A 142 7.91 -18.25 11.04
C PHE A 142 7.33 -17.23 10.06
N LEU A 143 8.05 -16.86 9.01
CA LEU A 143 7.60 -15.88 8.01
C LEU A 143 6.42 -16.40 7.18
N VAL A 144 6.33 -17.71 6.94
CA VAL A 144 5.12 -18.31 6.36
C VAL A 144 3.93 -18.13 7.31
N ALA A 145 4.11 -18.42 8.60
CA ALA A 145 3.08 -18.19 9.61
C ALA A 145 2.72 -16.71 9.77
N TRP A 146 3.67 -15.79 9.54
CA TRP A 146 3.48 -14.33 9.58
C TRP A 146 2.50 -13.83 8.52
N THR A 147 2.17 -14.63 7.51
CA THR A 147 1.14 -14.30 6.53
C THR A 147 -0.21 -13.99 7.19
N ILE A 148 -0.56 -14.74 8.25
CA ILE A 148 -1.85 -14.58 8.94
C ILE A 148 -1.97 -13.23 9.64
N PRO A 149 -1.02 -12.81 10.53
CA PRO A 149 -1.06 -11.48 11.10
C PRO A 149 -1.00 -10.36 10.07
N GLU A 150 -0.30 -10.52 8.95
CA GLU A 150 -0.21 -9.53 7.89
C GLU A 150 -1.56 -9.29 7.20
N PHE A 151 -2.28 -10.36 6.83
CA PHE A 151 -3.65 -10.28 6.32
C PHE A 151 -4.64 -9.76 7.36
N ALA A 152 -4.55 -10.26 8.59
CA ALA A 152 -5.42 -9.82 9.67
C ALA A 152 -5.25 -8.33 9.99
N SER A 153 -4.02 -7.80 9.98
CA SER A 153 -3.74 -6.37 10.16
C SER A 153 -4.43 -5.53 9.08
N THR A 154 -4.25 -5.90 7.82
CA THR A 154 -4.85 -5.19 6.69
C THR A 154 -6.38 -5.20 6.76
N LEU A 155 -6.98 -6.36 7.01
CA LEU A 155 -8.44 -6.50 7.00
C LEU A 155 -9.12 -5.96 8.25
N LEU A 156 -8.50 -6.14 9.43
CA LEU A 156 -9.16 -5.85 10.70
C LEU A 156 -8.75 -4.51 11.30
N ILE A 157 -7.55 -4.00 11.03
CA ILE A 157 -7.02 -2.77 11.65
C ILE A 157 -6.97 -1.61 10.67
N GLU A 158 -6.40 -1.84 9.47
CA GLU A 158 -6.06 -0.76 8.55
C GLU A 158 -7.25 -0.34 7.69
N ASP A 159 -7.83 -1.25 6.93
CA ASP A 159 -8.81 -0.92 5.90
C ASP A 159 -10.21 -1.51 6.19
N GLY A 160 -10.33 -2.83 6.41
CA GLY A 160 -11.62 -3.50 6.31
C GLY A 160 -12.64 -3.11 7.38
N LEU A 161 -12.35 -3.42 8.64
CA LEU A 161 -13.30 -3.25 9.73
C LEU A 161 -13.59 -1.76 10.01
N ALA A 162 -12.61 -0.87 9.79
CA ALA A 162 -12.75 0.56 9.98
C ALA A 162 -13.80 1.17 9.04
N PHE A 163 -13.87 0.73 7.77
CA PHE A 163 -14.87 1.22 6.81
C PHE A 163 -16.30 0.91 7.22
N ALA A 164 -16.53 -0.21 7.92
CA ALA A 164 -17.86 -0.59 8.39
C ALA A 164 -18.20 0.06 9.74
N LEU A 165 -17.26 0.04 10.68
CA LEU A 165 -17.55 0.42 12.07
C LEU A 165 -17.46 1.93 12.32
N VAL A 166 -16.55 2.67 11.65
CA VAL A 166 -16.45 4.13 11.88
C VAL A 166 -17.76 4.85 11.52
N PRO A 167 -18.41 4.62 10.37
CA PRO A 167 -19.73 5.20 10.09
C PRO A 167 -20.82 4.73 11.07
N ALA A 168 -20.82 3.45 11.46
CA ALA A 168 -21.80 2.93 12.41
C ALA A 168 -21.70 3.61 13.78
N PHE A 169 -20.46 3.79 14.29
CA PHE A 169 -20.23 4.52 15.54
C PHE A 169 -20.55 6.02 15.39
N SER A 170 -20.21 6.64 14.25
CA SER A 170 -20.55 8.04 13.99
C SER A 170 -22.06 8.28 14.00
N LEU A 171 -22.84 7.36 13.38
CA LEU A 171 -24.29 7.41 13.39
C LEU A 171 -24.85 7.20 14.81
N ALA A 172 -24.31 6.24 15.56
CA ALA A 172 -24.72 6.01 16.95
C ALA A 172 -24.43 7.23 17.84
N LEU A 173 -23.31 7.91 17.63
CA LEU A 173 -22.96 9.15 18.31
C LEU A 173 -23.90 10.30 17.95
N ALA A 174 -24.26 10.45 16.68
CA ALA A 174 -25.23 11.44 16.22
C ALA A 174 -26.61 11.21 16.85
N ARG A 175 -27.10 9.96 16.90
CA ARG A 175 -28.36 9.59 17.59
C ARG A 175 -28.30 9.85 19.08
N ARG A 176 -27.14 9.61 19.71
CA ARG A 176 -26.91 9.91 21.12
C ARG A 176 -26.97 11.42 21.39
N ALA A 177 -26.43 12.25 20.50
CA ALA A 177 -26.49 13.70 20.59
C ALA A 177 -27.93 14.25 20.41
N GLN A 178 -28.78 13.55 19.64
CA GLN A 178 -30.21 13.86 19.44
C GLN A 178 -31.10 13.48 20.64
N GLY A 179 -30.53 12.92 21.71
CA GLY A 179 -31.27 12.59 22.91
C GLY A 179 -32.21 11.37 22.75
N VAL A 180 -31.94 10.48 21.78
CA VAL A 180 -32.74 9.24 21.62
C VAL A 180 -32.69 8.43 22.90
N ALA A 181 -33.87 7.93 23.34
CA ALA A 181 -34.02 7.14 24.55
C ALA A 181 -33.09 5.91 24.57
N GLY A 182 -32.34 5.76 25.65
CA GLY A 182 -31.27 4.76 25.76
C GLY A 182 -29.92 5.32 25.29
N ASP A 183 -28.88 4.48 25.37
CA ASP A 183 -27.55 4.84 24.85
C ASP A 183 -27.29 4.07 23.55
N PRO A 184 -27.42 4.73 22.35
CA PRO A 184 -27.25 4.06 21.06
C PRO A 184 -25.86 3.47 20.88
N VAL A 185 -24.83 4.10 21.50
CA VAL A 185 -23.44 3.60 21.41
C VAL A 185 -23.29 2.31 22.21
N ARG A 186 -23.84 2.25 23.43
CA ARG A 186 -23.82 1.02 24.25
C ARG A 186 -24.65 -0.09 23.61
N ALA A 187 -25.80 0.24 23.03
CA ALA A 187 -26.63 -0.72 22.30
C ALA A 187 -25.89 -1.30 21.10
N LEU A 188 -25.19 -0.46 20.31
CA LEU A 188 -24.35 -0.89 19.19
C LEU A 188 -23.23 -1.82 19.69
N VAL A 189 -22.51 -1.45 20.75
CA VAL A 189 -21.44 -2.28 21.31
C VAL A 189 -21.99 -3.59 21.84
N GLY A 190 -23.09 -3.58 22.61
CA GLY A 190 -23.70 -4.78 23.16
C GLY A 190 -24.20 -5.77 22.12
N SER A 191 -24.60 -5.28 20.93
CA SER A 191 -25.06 -6.12 19.83
C SER A 191 -23.96 -6.60 18.90
N THR A 192 -22.92 -5.77 18.64
CA THR A 192 -21.90 -6.09 17.63
C THR A 192 -20.65 -6.73 18.22
N LEU A 193 -20.17 -6.27 19.38
CA LEU A 193 -18.91 -6.75 19.95
C LEU A 193 -18.94 -8.27 20.27
N PRO A 194 -19.98 -8.85 20.92
CA PRO A 194 -20.00 -10.28 21.19
C PRO A 194 -20.03 -11.13 19.91
N ARG A 195 -20.82 -10.70 18.91
CA ARG A 195 -20.94 -11.41 17.62
C ARG A 195 -19.62 -11.39 16.85
N LEU A 196 -18.97 -10.23 16.78
CA LEU A 196 -17.68 -10.10 16.11
C LEU A 196 -16.57 -10.84 16.88
N SER A 197 -16.57 -10.79 18.22
CA SER A 197 -15.62 -11.56 19.03
C SER A 197 -15.77 -13.05 18.80
N LEU A 198 -16.99 -13.57 18.74
CA LEU A 198 -17.25 -14.98 18.43
C LEU A 198 -16.78 -15.32 17.00
N ALA A 199 -17.03 -14.45 16.02
CA ALA A 199 -16.54 -14.64 14.66
C ALA A 199 -15.02 -14.66 14.61
N PHE A 200 -14.33 -13.76 15.32
CA PHE A 200 -12.86 -13.74 15.36
C PHE A 200 -12.30 -15.00 16.05
N VAL A 201 -12.93 -15.49 17.12
CA VAL A 201 -12.56 -16.77 17.76
C VAL A 201 -12.77 -17.92 16.79
N ALA A 202 -13.90 -17.97 16.09
CA ALA A 202 -14.20 -19.01 15.12
C ALA A 202 -13.17 -19.02 13.95
N VAL A 203 -12.83 -17.85 13.42
CA VAL A 203 -11.80 -17.71 12.36
C VAL A 203 -10.42 -18.12 12.89
N SER A 204 -10.06 -17.69 14.11
CA SER A 204 -8.80 -18.09 14.75
C SER A 204 -8.72 -19.60 14.92
N ALA A 205 -9.79 -20.24 15.42
CA ALA A 205 -9.87 -21.70 15.57
C ALA A 205 -9.82 -22.42 14.22
N LEU A 206 -10.50 -21.89 13.20
CA LEU A 206 -10.47 -22.44 11.85
C LEU A 206 -9.05 -22.41 11.28
N ILE A 207 -8.36 -21.27 11.36
CA ILE A 207 -6.96 -21.14 10.90
C ILE A 207 -6.05 -22.11 11.67
N ALA A 208 -6.19 -22.19 12.99
CA ALA A 208 -5.38 -23.11 13.80
C ALA A 208 -5.65 -24.59 13.46
N GLY A 209 -6.91 -24.95 13.20
CA GLY A 209 -7.31 -26.32 12.82
C GLY A 209 -6.87 -26.68 11.40
N THR A 210 -6.91 -25.72 10.47
CA THR A 210 -6.51 -25.92 9.07
C THR A 210 -5.03 -25.60 8.81
N ALA A 211 -4.25 -25.29 9.84
CA ALA A 211 -2.85 -24.87 9.73
C ALA A 211 -1.98 -25.82 8.85
N PRO A 212 -2.07 -27.16 8.96
CA PRO A 212 -1.29 -28.03 8.09
C PRO A 212 -1.58 -27.82 6.59
N TYR A 213 -2.86 -27.72 6.22
CA TYR A 213 -3.28 -27.49 4.85
C TYR A 213 -2.89 -26.10 4.34
N LEU A 214 -2.96 -25.09 5.22
CA LEU A 214 -2.55 -23.71 4.90
C LEU A 214 -1.05 -23.63 4.64
N VAL A 215 -0.23 -24.27 5.46
CA VAL A 215 1.22 -24.28 5.29
C VAL A 215 1.60 -25.02 4.00
N GLU A 216 1.00 -26.19 3.73
CA GLU A 216 1.22 -26.95 2.50
C GLU A 216 0.82 -26.14 1.25
N ALA A 217 -0.31 -25.43 1.30
CA ALA A 217 -0.76 -24.58 0.19
C ALA A 217 0.11 -23.33 -0.03
N LEU A 218 0.62 -22.72 1.06
CA LEU A 218 1.39 -21.48 1.01
C LEU A 218 2.88 -21.70 0.73
N ALA A 219 3.42 -22.83 1.15
CA ALA A 219 4.86 -23.07 1.12
C ALA A 219 5.15 -24.59 1.07
N PRO A 220 4.81 -25.28 -0.05
CA PRO A 220 4.93 -26.75 -0.16
C PRO A 220 6.37 -27.25 -0.11
N GLY A 221 7.36 -26.41 -0.39
CA GLY A 221 8.78 -26.78 -0.40
C GLY A 221 9.54 -26.46 0.89
N LEU A 222 8.86 -26.13 2.00
CA LEU A 222 9.53 -25.81 3.26
C LEU A 222 10.31 -27.01 3.82
N PRO A 223 11.56 -26.80 4.29
CA PRO A 223 12.34 -27.85 4.92
C PRO A 223 11.73 -28.39 6.24
N ASP A 224 11.10 -27.51 7.04
CA ASP A 224 10.44 -27.85 8.30
C ASP A 224 8.98 -27.34 8.30
N PRO A 225 8.05 -28.09 7.67
CA PRO A 225 6.65 -27.71 7.66
C PRO A 225 5.98 -27.86 9.04
N ALA A 226 6.47 -28.73 9.92
CA ALA A 226 5.92 -28.93 11.25
C ALA A 226 6.12 -27.67 12.10
N LEU A 227 7.31 -27.07 12.05
CA LEU A 227 7.59 -25.79 12.72
C LEU A 227 6.70 -24.66 12.19
N ALA A 228 6.48 -24.59 10.87
CA ALA A 228 5.59 -23.59 10.28
C ALA A 228 4.13 -23.78 10.72
N VAL A 229 3.66 -25.03 10.87
CA VAL A 229 2.33 -25.34 11.40
C VAL A 229 2.20 -24.90 12.84
N ASP A 230 3.19 -25.18 13.70
CA ASP A 230 3.20 -24.73 15.09
C ASP A 230 3.16 -23.19 15.20
N CYS A 231 4.03 -22.51 14.44
CA CYS A 231 4.02 -21.05 14.36
C CYS A 231 2.67 -20.51 13.85
N THR A 232 2.06 -21.18 12.86
CA THR A 232 0.75 -20.79 12.31
C THR A 232 -0.36 -20.91 13.35
N ARG A 233 -0.37 -21.99 14.14
CA ARG A 233 -1.36 -22.17 15.24
C ARG A 233 -1.21 -21.09 16.29
N LEU A 234 0.02 -20.76 16.69
CA LEU A 234 0.31 -19.72 17.67
C LEU A 234 -0.06 -18.33 17.15
N THR A 235 0.27 -18.01 15.90
CA THR A 235 -0.06 -16.72 15.29
C THR A 235 -1.56 -16.57 15.00
N ALA A 236 -2.31 -17.65 14.76
CA ALA A 236 -3.74 -17.62 14.54
C ALA A 236 -4.51 -16.92 15.69
N VAL A 237 -4.02 -17.02 16.92
CA VAL A 237 -4.61 -16.34 18.10
C VAL A 237 -4.62 -14.82 17.93
N CYS A 238 -3.71 -14.24 17.14
CA CYS A 238 -3.66 -12.80 16.92
C CYS A 238 -4.92 -12.25 16.21
N VAL A 239 -5.65 -13.08 15.45
CA VAL A 239 -6.88 -12.66 14.74
C VAL A 239 -7.91 -12.10 15.71
N LEU A 240 -8.08 -12.73 16.87
CA LEU A 240 -8.95 -12.21 17.93
C LEU A 240 -8.42 -10.86 18.45
N GLY A 241 -7.12 -10.79 18.78
CA GLY A 241 -6.48 -9.56 19.28
C GLY A 241 -6.59 -8.42 18.28
N PHE A 242 -6.32 -8.68 17.00
CA PHE A 242 -6.39 -7.68 15.94
C PHE A 242 -7.82 -7.23 15.64
N GLY A 243 -8.77 -8.17 15.65
CA GLY A 243 -10.19 -7.86 15.49
C GLY A 243 -10.72 -6.95 16.60
N LEU A 244 -10.40 -7.27 17.85
CA LEU A 244 -10.76 -6.43 19.00
C LEU A 244 -10.03 -5.08 18.99
N ALA A 245 -8.74 -5.05 18.65
CA ALA A 245 -7.98 -3.82 18.52
C ALA A 245 -8.52 -2.92 17.38
N GLY A 246 -8.87 -3.51 16.24
CA GLY A 246 -9.53 -2.81 15.14
C GLY A 246 -10.90 -2.24 15.53
N TYR A 247 -11.71 -3.02 16.26
CA TYR A 247 -12.99 -2.58 16.81
C TYR A 247 -12.83 -1.38 17.75
N CYS A 248 -11.93 -1.47 18.72
CA CYS A 248 -11.62 -0.37 19.64
C CYS A 248 -11.08 0.86 18.89
N SER A 249 -10.19 0.65 17.92
CA SER A 249 -9.65 1.74 17.08
C SER A 249 -10.75 2.44 16.29
N ALA A 250 -11.67 1.72 15.68
CA ALA A 250 -12.77 2.30 14.92
C ALA A 250 -13.71 3.13 15.84
N ALA A 251 -14.07 2.59 17.00
CA ALA A 251 -14.87 3.29 17.99
C ALA A 251 -14.17 4.57 18.48
N LEU A 252 -12.87 4.48 18.84
CA LEU A 252 -12.09 5.62 19.33
C LEU A 252 -11.89 6.70 18.24
N ARG A 253 -11.68 6.30 16.98
CA ARG A 253 -11.59 7.24 15.84
C ARG A 253 -12.91 7.99 15.64
N ALA A 254 -14.06 7.32 15.74
CA ALA A 254 -15.37 7.96 15.69
C ALA A 254 -15.56 8.98 16.83
N HIS A 255 -15.03 8.71 18.02
CA HIS A 255 -14.99 9.64 19.14
C HIS A 255 -13.88 10.70 19.03
N ARG A 256 -13.19 10.83 17.87
CA ARG A 256 -12.06 11.74 17.64
C ARG A 256 -10.89 11.53 18.61
N ARG A 257 -10.70 10.31 19.11
CA ARG A 257 -9.61 9.89 19.99
C ARG A 257 -8.58 9.09 19.18
N PHE A 258 -7.47 9.72 18.81
CA PHE A 258 -6.47 9.15 17.91
C PHE A 258 -5.24 8.60 18.64
N LEU A 259 -5.02 9.00 19.91
CA LEU A 259 -3.80 8.69 20.65
C LEU A 259 -3.66 7.18 20.91
N ALA A 260 -4.69 6.55 21.48
CA ALA A 260 -4.65 5.12 21.79
C ALA A 260 -4.56 4.24 20.52
N PRO A 261 -5.32 4.50 19.44
CA PRO A 261 -5.12 3.85 18.15
C PRO A 261 -3.71 4.03 17.55
N ALA A 262 -3.02 5.15 17.79
CA ALA A 262 -1.65 5.34 17.31
C ALA A 262 -0.62 4.52 18.10
N ALA A 263 -0.91 4.17 19.34
CA ALA A 263 0.02 3.45 20.22
C ALA A 263 0.00 1.92 20.01
N ILE A 264 -0.95 1.36 19.24
CA ILE A 264 -1.12 -0.09 19.10
C ILE A 264 0.11 -0.78 18.53
N TYR A 265 0.75 -0.21 17.51
CA TYR A 265 1.92 -0.82 16.89
C TYR A 265 3.17 -0.75 17.79
N VAL A 266 3.24 0.25 18.70
CA VAL A 266 4.27 0.30 19.73
C VAL A 266 4.09 -0.89 20.69
N ALA A 267 2.88 -1.07 21.23
CA ALA A 267 2.57 -2.17 22.14
C ALA A 267 2.77 -3.55 21.49
N TYR A 268 2.37 -3.69 20.24
CA TYR A 268 2.52 -4.91 19.45
C TYR A 268 3.99 -5.32 19.30
N ASN A 269 4.82 -4.41 18.80
CA ASN A 269 6.23 -4.71 18.57
C ASN A 269 7.00 -4.92 19.87
N VAL A 270 6.68 -4.19 20.94
CA VAL A 270 7.24 -4.42 22.28
C VAL A 270 6.92 -5.85 22.76
N GLY A 271 5.68 -6.30 22.60
CA GLY A 271 5.26 -7.66 22.95
C GLY A 271 6.07 -8.72 22.22
N ILE A 272 6.26 -8.58 20.91
CA ILE A 272 7.03 -9.54 20.09
C ILE A 272 8.51 -9.55 20.49
N ILE A 273 9.12 -8.37 20.57
CA ILE A 273 10.53 -8.25 20.94
C ILE A 273 10.78 -8.86 22.31
N THR A 274 9.94 -8.54 23.29
CA THR A 274 10.06 -9.09 24.65
C THR A 274 9.94 -10.61 24.64
N ALA A 275 8.94 -11.17 23.94
CA ALA A 275 8.77 -12.61 23.86
C ALA A 275 9.97 -13.31 23.21
N MET A 276 10.53 -12.75 22.12
CA MET A 276 11.73 -13.31 21.48
C MET A 276 12.93 -13.34 22.41
N PHE A 277 13.19 -12.28 23.18
CA PHE A 277 14.34 -12.24 24.09
C PHE A 277 14.13 -13.09 25.35
N VAL A 278 12.90 -13.22 25.86
CA VAL A 278 12.62 -13.99 27.09
C VAL A 278 12.51 -15.48 26.78
N LEU A 279 11.84 -15.86 25.69
CA LEU A 279 11.52 -17.25 25.37
C LEU A 279 12.41 -17.85 24.28
N GLY A 280 13.18 -17.03 23.54
CA GLY A 280 13.93 -17.47 22.36
C GLY A 280 14.93 -18.58 22.63
N GLY A 281 15.58 -18.56 23.78
CA GLY A 281 16.56 -19.61 24.17
C GLY A 281 15.93 -20.99 24.38
N GLN A 282 14.65 -21.05 24.74
CA GLN A 282 13.97 -22.34 25.03
C GLN A 282 13.07 -22.78 23.89
N TRP A 283 12.43 -21.83 23.18
CA TRP A 283 11.37 -22.10 22.21
C TRP A 283 11.78 -21.79 20.76
N GLY A 284 13.01 -21.33 20.56
CA GLY A 284 13.48 -20.94 19.23
C GLY A 284 12.56 -19.89 18.60
N VAL A 285 12.35 -19.98 17.32
CA VAL A 285 11.50 -19.03 16.57
C VAL A 285 10.01 -19.07 16.96
N ARG A 286 9.52 -20.14 17.61
CA ARG A 286 8.16 -20.18 18.20
C ARG A 286 7.92 -19.04 19.18
N SER A 287 8.98 -18.54 19.84
CA SER A 287 8.89 -17.37 20.72
C SER A 287 8.41 -16.10 20.00
N ALA A 288 8.79 -15.93 18.73
CA ALA A 288 8.29 -14.84 17.90
C ALA A 288 6.79 -15.00 17.61
N ALA A 289 6.32 -16.23 17.33
CA ALA A 289 4.91 -16.52 17.10
C ALA A 289 4.06 -16.30 18.36
N VAL A 290 4.53 -16.71 19.54
CA VAL A 290 3.91 -16.36 20.84
C VAL A 290 3.88 -14.84 21.03
N GLY A 291 4.99 -14.17 20.69
CA GLY A 291 5.08 -12.71 20.74
C GLY A 291 4.02 -12.00 19.91
N VAL A 292 3.66 -12.57 18.76
CA VAL A 292 2.56 -12.05 17.91
C VAL A 292 1.22 -12.13 18.64
N ALA A 293 0.92 -13.25 19.29
CA ALA A 293 -0.31 -13.42 20.06
C ALA A 293 -0.36 -12.45 21.26
N VAL A 294 0.75 -12.37 22.02
CA VAL A 294 0.90 -11.43 23.15
C VAL A 294 0.78 -9.99 22.67
N GLY A 295 1.48 -9.64 21.59
CA GLY A 295 1.43 -8.30 20.98
C GLY A 295 0.01 -7.91 20.58
N GLY A 296 -0.74 -8.83 19.96
CA GLY A 296 -2.16 -8.64 19.63
C GLY A 296 -3.02 -8.35 20.86
N ALA A 297 -2.80 -9.06 21.96
CA ALA A 297 -3.47 -8.80 23.23
C ALA A 297 -3.10 -7.42 23.80
N LEU A 298 -1.81 -7.04 23.75
CA LEU A 298 -1.34 -5.73 24.20
C LEU A 298 -1.94 -4.58 23.40
N MET A 299 -2.19 -4.75 22.10
CA MET A 299 -2.92 -3.75 21.29
C MET A 299 -4.30 -3.45 21.86
N VAL A 300 -5.02 -4.46 22.34
CA VAL A 300 -6.33 -4.30 22.99
C VAL A 300 -6.16 -3.62 24.35
N VAL A 301 -5.23 -4.10 25.19
CA VAL A 301 -4.99 -3.58 26.54
C VAL A 301 -4.69 -2.08 26.53
N VAL A 302 -3.87 -1.60 25.60
CA VAL A 302 -3.53 -0.17 25.48
C VAL A 302 -4.74 0.69 25.12
N GLN A 303 -5.69 0.16 24.35
CA GLN A 303 -6.88 0.90 23.92
C GLN A 303 -8.05 0.80 24.93
N LEU A 304 -8.11 -0.29 25.70
CA LEU A 304 -9.24 -0.63 26.56
C LEU A 304 -9.59 0.49 27.56
N PRO A 305 -8.64 1.13 28.28
CA PRO A 305 -8.98 2.20 29.21
C PRO A 305 -9.68 3.39 28.52
N SER A 306 -9.18 3.78 27.33
CA SER A 306 -9.74 4.87 26.54
C SER A 306 -11.13 4.50 26.02
N PHE A 307 -11.30 3.28 25.53
CA PHE A 307 -12.56 2.76 25.01
C PHE A 307 -13.63 2.69 26.10
N VAL A 308 -13.33 2.10 27.28
CA VAL A 308 -14.25 2.01 28.42
C VAL A 308 -14.62 3.41 28.93
N ARG A 309 -13.67 4.34 28.97
CA ARG A 309 -13.94 5.73 29.39
C ARG A 309 -14.95 6.41 28.45
N GLU A 310 -14.82 6.26 27.13
CA GLU A 310 -15.77 6.85 26.18
C GLU A 310 -17.14 6.17 26.25
N LEU A 311 -17.22 4.87 26.51
CA LEU A 311 -18.49 4.16 26.76
C LEU A 311 -19.20 4.63 28.03
N ARG A 312 -18.43 4.98 29.08
CA ARG A 312 -19.00 5.45 30.38
C ARG A 312 -19.37 6.93 30.37
N ARG A 313 -18.93 7.72 29.39
CA ARG A 313 -19.31 9.13 29.27
C ARG A 313 -20.80 9.23 29.02
N LYS A 314 -21.50 9.99 29.90
CA LYS A 314 -22.91 10.37 29.67
C LYS A 314 -22.94 11.35 28.48
N ALA A 315 -24.02 11.33 27.70
CA ALA A 315 -24.23 12.26 26.61
C ALA A 315 -24.07 13.70 27.12
N PRO A 316 -23.26 14.55 26.51
CA PRO A 316 -23.36 15.99 26.74
C PRO A 316 -24.74 16.41 26.23
N ALA A 317 -25.44 17.28 26.98
CA ALA A 317 -26.63 17.92 26.50
C ALA A 317 -26.26 18.70 25.23
N VAL A 318 -26.92 18.34 24.14
CA VAL A 318 -26.99 19.04 22.85
C VAL A 318 -25.76 19.88 22.49
N GLU A 319 -24.75 19.27 21.87
CA GLU A 319 -23.96 19.94 20.85
C GLU A 319 -24.68 19.68 19.53
N GLU A 320 -25.18 20.74 18.89
CA GLU A 320 -25.62 20.67 17.49
C GLU A 320 -24.50 19.98 16.69
N PRO A 321 -24.81 18.94 15.91
CA PRO A 321 -23.86 18.44 14.98
C PRO A 321 -23.51 19.61 14.07
N ALA A 322 -22.25 20.03 14.04
CA ALA A 322 -21.75 20.88 13.00
C ALA A 322 -22.27 20.25 11.70
N ALA A 323 -23.14 20.99 11.01
CA ALA A 323 -23.64 20.61 9.68
C ALA A 323 -22.43 20.60 8.75
N GLY A 324 -21.74 19.50 8.79
CA GLY A 324 -20.59 19.17 7.99
C GLY A 324 -20.95 17.97 7.15
N ASP A 325 -21.12 18.25 5.89
CA ASP A 325 -21.12 17.30 4.78
C ASP A 325 -22.05 16.10 4.99
N SER A 326 -23.17 16.14 4.29
CA SER A 326 -23.96 14.95 4.00
C SER A 326 -22.99 13.82 3.61
N GLU A 327 -22.60 12.99 4.59
CA GLU A 327 -21.90 11.74 4.36
C GLU A 327 -22.76 10.96 3.36
N ARG A 328 -22.37 11.06 2.08
CA ARG A 328 -22.89 10.16 1.05
C ARG A 328 -22.66 8.77 1.60
N ALA A 329 -23.74 8.04 1.82
CA ALA A 329 -23.68 6.65 2.26
C ALA A 329 -22.63 5.95 1.39
N VAL A 330 -21.53 5.50 2.02
CA VAL A 330 -20.45 4.83 1.30
C VAL A 330 -21.07 3.60 0.67
N THR A 331 -21.19 3.59 -0.65
CA THR A 331 -21.87 2.52 -1.37
C THR A 331 -21.11 1.23 -1.08
N GLY A 332 -21.80 0.15 -0.67
CA GLY A 332 -21.19 -1.14 -0.37
C GLY A 332 -20.27 -1.64 -1.51
N ALA A 333 -20.59 -1.29 -2.76
CA ALA A 333 -19.76 -1.57 -3.92
C ALA A 333 -18.38 -0.87 -3.87
N LEU A 334 -18.28 0.35 -3.32
CA LEU A 334 -17.00 1.05 -3.17
C LEU A 334 -16.13 0.34 -2.11
N VAL A 335 -16.73 -0.03 -0.98
CA VAL A 335 -16.04 -0.80 0.08
C VAL A 335 -15.54 -2.14 -0.49
N ALA A 336 -16.40 -2.85 -1.22
CA ALA A 336 -16.02 -4.13 -1.83
C ALA A 336 -14.86 -4.00 -2.82
N THR A 337 -14.84 -2.96 -3.66
CA THR A 337 -13.73 -2.75 -4.61
C THR A 337 -12.42 -2.40 -3.93
N VAL A 338 -12.45 -1.59 -2.85
CA VAL A 338 -11.27 -1.24 -2.05
C VAL A 338 -10.71 -2.48 -1.33
N LEU A 339 -11.60 -3.26 -0.69
CA LEU A 339 -11.20 -4.50 0.00
C LEU A 339 -10.63 -5.53 -0.97
N LEU A 340 -11.27 -5.72 -2.13
CA LEU A 340 -10.78 -6.66 -3.13
C LEU A 340 -9.42 -6.23 -3.69
N PHE A 341 -9.22 -4.92 -3.91
CA PHE A 341 -7.91 -4.39 -4.30
C PHE A 341 -6.84 -4.67 -3.23
N ALA A 342 -7.17 -4.44 -1.94
CA ALA A 342 -6.26 -4.73 -0.83
C ALA A 342 -5.92 -6.22 -0.74
N LEU A 343 -6.89 -7.11 -0.91
CA LEU A 343 -6.69 -8.56 -0.96
C LEU A 343 -5.82 -8.98 -2.15
N CYS A 344 -6.08 -8.45 -3.34
CA CYS A 344 -5.25 -8.69 -4.52
C CYS A 344 -3.80 -8.22 -4.28
N ARG A 345 -3.59 -7.08 -3.63
CA ARG A 345 -2.25 -6.60 -3.29
C ARG A 345 -1.54 -7.55 -2.32
N GLN A 346 -2.24 -8.08 -1.33
CA GLN A 346 -1.67 -9.03 -0.37
C GLN A 346 -1.31 -10.37 -1.01
N SER A 347 -2.01 -10.79 -2.06
CA SER A 347 -1.71 -12.05 -2.74
C SER A 347 -0.33 -12.08 -3.41
N GLN A 348 0.29 -10.93 -3.69
CA GLN A 348 1.69 -10.88 -4.15
C GLN A 348 2.65 -11.53 -3.14
N THR A 349 2.46 -11.24 -1.85
CA THR A 349 3.28 -11.86 -0.79
C THR A 349 3.07 -13.38 -0.71
N LEU A 350 1.85 -13.87 -0.99
CA LEU A 350 1.59 -15.31 -1.04
C LEU A 350 2.36 -15.99 -2.18
N ILE A 351 2.34 -15.37 -3.37
CA ILE A 351 3.06 -15.87 -4.55
C ILE A 351 4.56 -15.90 -4.28
N GLU A 352 5.12 -14.85 -3.68
CA GLU A 352 6.53 -14.80 -3.31
C GLU A 352 6.91 -15.93 -2.35
N ARG A 353 6.11 -16.17 -1.30
CA ARG A 353 6.35 -17.23 -0.33
C ARG A 353 6.21 -18.62 -0.94
N PHE A 354 5.19 -18.80 -1.77
CA PHE A 354 5.00 -20.06 -2.51
C PHE A 354 6.21 -20.40 -3.38
N LEU A 355 6.66 -19.45 -4.21
CA LEU A 355 7.82 -19.65 -5.08
C LEU A 355 9.12 -19.79 -4.28
N ALA A 356 9.31 -18.98 -3.24
CA ALA A 356 10.52 -19.00 -2.45
C ALA A 356 10.65 -20.26 -1.57
N SER A 357 9.53 -20.90 -1.21
CA SER A 357 9.55 -22.13 -0.42
C SER A 357 10.18 -23.31 -1.19
N THR A 358 10.24 -23.23 -2.52
CA THR A 358 10.87 -24.27 -3.37
C THR A 358 12.38 -24.11 -3.52
N LEU A 359 12.94 -23.07 -2.93
CA LEU A 359 14.37 -22.74 -2.94
C LEU A 359 15.05 -23.16 -1.63
N ASP A 360 16.37 -22.95 -1.56
CA ASP A 360 17.15 -23.22 -0.37
C ASP A 360 16.64 -22.42 0.84
N ALA A 361 16.86 -22.97 2.04
CA ALA A 361 16.53 -22.34 3.30
C ALA A 361 17.12 -20.92 3.41
N GLY A 362 16.31 -19.97 3.89
CA GLY A 362 16.65 -18.54 3.94
C GLY A 362 16.06 -17.71 2.79
N ALA A 363 15.55 -18.32 1.74
CA ALA A 363 15.01 -17.60 0.58
C ALA A 363 13.86 -16.64 0.96
N ILE A 364 12.90 -17.10 1.76
CA ILE A 364 11.78 -16.29 2.25
C ILE A 364 12.30 -15.17 3.16
N SER A 365 13.27 -15.47 4.00
CA SER A 365 13.91 -14.51 4.92
C SER A 365 14.61 -13.39 4.17
N HIS A 366 15.43 -13.73 3.16
CA HIS A 366 16.13 -12.74 2.32
C HIS A 366 15.16 -11.80 1.60
N LEU A 367 14.07 -12.34 1.01
CA LEU A 367 13.02 -11.53 0.39
C LEU A 367 12.37 -10.58 1.41
N ASN A 368 12.00 -11.09 2.58
CA ASN A 368 11.32 -10.29 3.61
C ASN A 368 12.21 -9.15 4.13
N TYR A 369 13.48 -9.43 4.50
CA TYR A 369 14.39 -8.39 4.98
C TYR A 369 14.72 -7.37 3.91
N ALA A 370 15.00 -7.81 2.68
CA ALA A 370 15.24 -6.94 1.54
C ALA A 370 14.06 -6.00 1.25
N GLN A 371 12.83 -6.54 1.23
CA GLN A 371 11.60 -5.79 1.01
C GLN A 371 11.39 -4.72 2.08
N LYS A 372 11.53 -5.07 3.36
CA LYS A 372 11.30 -4.14 4.49
C LYS A 372 12.21 -2.93 4.42
N VAL A 373 13.49 -3.12 4.08
CA VAL A 373 14.45 -2.01 3.97
C VAL A 373 14.23 -1.22 2.68
N ALA A 374 14.06 -1.92 1.56
CA ALA A 374 13.84 -1.27 0.27
C ALA A 374 12.60 -0.34 0.27
N GLN A 375 11.56 -0.67 1.01
CA GLN A 375 10.32 0.11 1.07
C GLN A 375 10.40 1.39 1.92
N ILE A 376 11.47 1.64 2.67
CA ILE A 376 11.60 2.85 3.51
C ILE A 376 11.45 4.14 2.68
N PRO A 377 12.14 4.34 1.54
CA PRO A 377 11.97 5.52 0.69
C PRO A 377 10.55 5.68 0.15
N MET A 378 9.89 4.55 -0.18
CA MET A 378 8.51 4.56 -0.64
C MET A 378 7.57 5.07 0.45
N THR A 379 7.74 4.62 1.69
CA THR A 379 6.92 5.05 2.83
C THR A 379 7.03 6.56 3.05
N LEU A 380 8.25 7.12 3.00
CA LEU A 380 8.49 8.56 3.09
C LEU A 380 7.81 9.32 1.93
N SER A 381 7.95 8.82 0.70
CA SER A 381 7.32 9.38 -0.48
C SER A 381 5.79 9.42 -0.37
N MET A 382 5.19 8.32 0.10
CA MET A 382 3.74 8.20 0.27
C MET A 382 3.18 9.08 1.39
N MET A 383 3.95 9.33 2.47
CA MET A 383 3.57 10.27 3.52
C MET A 383 3.38 11.68 2.98
N LEU A 384 4.23 12.13 2.05
CA LEU A 384 4.10 13.44 1.41
C LEU A 384 2.79 13.57 0.60
N CYS A 385 2.33 12.47 -0.01
CA CYS A 385 1.11 12.44 -0.82
C CYS A 385 -0.17 12.33 0.00
N THR A 386 -0.11 11.98 1.29
CA THR A 386 -1.30 11.77 2.13
C THR A 386 -2.13 13.06 2.32
N VAL A 387 -1.46 14.21 2.38
CA VAL A 387 -2.12 15.53 2.52
C VAL A 387 -2.92 15.92 1.27
N THR A 388 -2.68 15.28 0.15
CA THR A 388 -3.18 15.65 -1.16
C THR A 388 -4.54 15.07 -1.50
N PHE A 389 -4.83 13.88 -0.98
CA PHE A 389 -6.09 13.18 -1.24
C PHE A 389 -7.34 14.05 -1.00
N PRO A 390 -7.49 14.76 0.15
CA PRO A 390 -8.64 15.62 0.38
C PRO A 390 -8.73 16.80 -0.60
N VAL A 391 -7.59 17.30 -1.09
CA VAL A 391 -7.54 18.42 -2.03
C VAL A 391 -8.03 18.00 -3.41
N VAL A 392 -7.63 16.83 -3.88
CA VAL A 392 -8.08 16.27 -5.16
C VAL A 392 -9.58 15.94 -5.12
N ALA A 393 -10.04 15.32 -4.02
CA ALA A 393 -11.45 14.99 -3.84
C ALA A 393 -12.35 16.24 -3.83
N ARG A 394 -11.92 17.32 -3.18
CA ARG A 394 -12.64 18.61 -3.18
C ARG A 394 -12.64 19.24 -4.56
N ALA A 395 -11.50 19.32 -5.24
CA ALA A 395 -11.43 19.89 -6.59
C ALA A 395 -12.35 19.14 -7.58
N LEU A 396 -12.45 17.80 -7.46
CA LEU A 396 -13.39 17.01 -8.26
C LEU A 396 -14.86 17.28 -7.89
N ALA A 397 -15.16 17.47 -6.60
CA ALA A 397 -16.49 17.80 -6.12
C ALA A 397 -16.93 19.20 -6.60
N ASP A 398 -15.99 20.14 -6.65
CA ASP A 398 -16.20 21.52 -7.14
C ASP A 398 -16.25 21.60 -8.69
N GLY A 399 -16.03 20.47 -9.41
CA GLY A 399 -15.99 20.43 -10.88
C GLY A 399 -14.69 20.97 -11.48
N ASP A 400 -13.71 21.36 -10.67
CA ASP A 400 -12.41 21.90 -11.11
C ASP A 400 -11.44 20.76 -11.48
N VAL A 401 -11.69 20.16 -12.63
CA VAL A 401 -10.90 19.04 -13.16
C VAL A 401 -9.43 19.44 -13.42
N GLU A 402 -9.20 20.69 -13.82
CA GLU A 402 -7.85 21.16 -14.11
C GLU A 402 -7.00 21.29 -12.84
N ARG A 403 -7.57 21.80 -11.77
CA ARG A 403 -6.93 21.85 -10.46
C ARG A 403 -6.64 20.44 -9.92
N ALA A 404 -7.59 19.52 -10.05
CA ALA A 404 -7.39 18.12 -9.69
C ALA A 404 -6.24 17.48 -10.50
N ARG A 405 -6.22 17.68 -11.83
CA ARG A 405 -5.16 17.22 -12.73
C ARG A 405 -3.77 17.72 -12.33
N ASN A 406 -3.62 19.05 -12.24
CA ASN A 406 -2.35 19.68 -11.91
C ASN A 406 -1.84 19.23 -10.55
N ARG A 407 -2.75 18.94 -9.61
CA ARG A 407 -2.38 18.43 -8.30
C ARG A 407 -1.86 16.98 -8.38
N VAL A 408 -2.55 16.09 -9.07
CA VAL A 408 -2.13 14.69 -9.24
C VAL A 408 -0.79 14.61 -9.99
N GLU A 409 -0.62 15.36 -11.10
CA GLU A 409 0.63 15.41 -11.85
C GLU A 409 1.81 15.89 -10.98
N ARG A 410 1.60 16.89 -10.15
CA ARG A 410 2.62 17.41 -9.23
C ARG A 410 2.97 16.41 -8.14
N ASP A 411 1.98 15.70 -7.60
CA ASP A 411 2.22 14.71 -6.55
C ASP A 411 2.97 13.49 -7.08
N LEU A 412 2.63 13.05 -8.29
CA LEU A 412 3.38 11.99 -8.98
C LEU A 412 4.85 12.39 -9.15
N ALA A 413 5.11 13.63 -9.58
CA ALA A 413 6.47 14.13 -9.75
C ALA A 413 7.24 14.21 -8.42
N LEU A 414 6.62 14.76 -7.37
CA LEU A 414 7.23 14.87 -6.04
C LEU A 414 7.50 13.49 -5.42
N ALA A 415 6.49 12.59 -5.45
CA ALA A 415 6.63 11.25 -4.92
C ALA A 415 7.75 10.48 -5.62
N THR A 416 7.81 10.58 -6.94
CA THR A 416 8.85 9.93 -7.75
C THR A 416 10.25 10.48 -7.45
N CYS A 417 10.41 11.81 -7.31
CA CYS A 417 11.70 12.40 -6.97
C CYS A 417 12.22 11.92 -5.60
N VAL A 418 11.37 11.95 -4.57
CA VAL A 418 11.76 11.51 -3.22
C VAL A 418 12.06 10.02 -3.19
N LEU A 419 11.20 9.23 -3.86
CA LEU A 419 11.41 7.80 -3.98
C LEU A 419 12.73 7.46 -4.66
N LEU A 420 12.98 8.01 -5.86
CA LEU A 420 14.15 7.67 -6.66
C LEU A 420 15.46 8.15 -6.04
N LEU A 421 15.42 9.28 -5.32
CA LEU A 421 16.55 9.69 -4.47
C LEU A 421 16.88 8.61 -3.43
N GLY A 422 15.87 8.13 -2.69
CA GLY A 422 16.08 7.08 -1.70
C GLY A 422 16.42 5.73 -2.32
N ALA A 423 15.81 5.36 -3.45
CA ALA A 423 16.09 4.12 -4.17
C ALA A 423 17.53 4.08 -4.69
N SER A 424 18.06 5.20 -5.20
CA SER A 424 19.47 5.28 -5.64
C SER A 424 20.45 5.00 -4.49
N VAL A 425 20.17 5.52 -3.29
CA VAL A 425 20.96 5.24 -2.07
C VAL A 425 20.83 3.78 -1.66
N VAL A 426 19.58 3.24 -1.64
CA VAL A 426 19.32 1.84 -1.27
C VAL A 426 20.03 0.87 -2.20
N ILE A 427 20.00 1.08 -3.50
CA ILE A 427 20.66 0.20 -4.48
C ILE A 427 22.19 0.33 -4.38
N ALA A 428 22.70 1.56 -4.30
CA ALA A 428 24.14 1.81 -4.26
C ALA A 428 24.80 1.27 -2.98
N CYS A 429 24.13 1.44 -1.83
CA CYS A 429 24.66 1.11 -0.51
C CYS A 429 24.02 -0.17 0.06
N ALA A 430 23.46 -1.05 -0.77
CA ALA A 430 22.74 -2.22 -0.30
C ALA A 430 23.54 -3.10 0.69
N PRO A 431 24.80 -3.51 0.40
CA PRO A 431 25.57 -4.30 1.35
C PRO A 431 25.80 -3.60 2.69
N GLN A 432 26.20 -2.31 2.65
CA GLN A 432 26.47 -1.53 3.86
C GLN A 432 25.21 -1.32 4.71
N ILE A 433 24.06 -1.12 4.06
CA ILE A 433 22.77 -0.96 4.76
C ILE A 433 22.38 -2.28 5.45
N VAL A 434 22.46 -3.40 4.74
CA VAL A 434 22.09 -4.72 5.28
C VAL A 434 23.06 -5.13 6.39
N GLU A 435 24.35 -4.92 6.20
CA GLU A 435 25.39 -5.16 7.21
C GLU A 435 25.11 -4.37 8.50
N LEU A 436 24.88 -3.06 8.37
CA LEU A 436 24.62 -2.18 9.51
C LEU A 436 23.33 -2.55 10.25
N LEU A 437 22.29 -2.98 9.52
CA LEU A 437 20.99 -3.27 10.12
C LEU A 437 20.91 -4.70 10.68
N PHE A 438 21.44 -5.70 10.00
CA PHE A 438 21.14 -7.09 10.29
C PHE A 438 22.34 -7.97 10.62
N GLN A 439 23.56 -7.68 10.15
CA GLN A 439 24.72 -8.56 10.33
C GLN A 439 25.18 -8.61 11.79
N ARG A 440 24.39 -9.32 12.61
CA ARG A 440 24.66 -9.52 14.05
C ARG A 440 24.09 -10.86 14.51
N GLY A 441 24.82 -11.55 15.39
CA GLY A 441 24.36 -12.83 15.97
C GLY A 441 24.26 -13.93 14.91
N ALA A 442 23.07 -14.48 14.70
CA ALA A 442 22.84 -15.57 13.75
C ALA A 442 22.83 -15.14 12.28
N PHE A 443 22.71 -13.83 11.99
CA PHE A 443 22.71 -13.31 10.61
C PHE A 443 24.15 -13.11 10.12
N THR A 444 24.55 -13.91 9.14
CA THR A 444 25.93 -14.01 8.66
C THR A 444 26.27 -13.02 7.54
N ALA A 445 27.56 -12.93 7.18
CA ALA A 445 28.01 -12.14 6.02
C ALA A 445 27.47 -12.70 4.69
N ARG A 446 27.22 -14.02 4.61
CA ARG A 446 26.59 -14.65 3.44
C ARG A 446 25.14 -14.19 3.29
N ASP A 447 24.41 -14.13 4.41
CA ASP A 447 23.04 -13.63 4.42
C ASP A 447 22.99 -12.15 4.06
N THR A 448 23.99 -11.37 4.48
CA THR A 448 24.15 -9.96 4.11
C THR A 448 24.26 -9.80 2.61
N ALA A 449 25.16 -10.55 1.95
CA ALA A 449 25.36 -10.48 0.50
C ALA A 449 24.07 -10.90 -0.24
N ALA A 450 23.48 -12.04 0.11
CA ALA A 450 22.25 -12.54 -0.52
C ALA A 450 21.08 -11.54 -0.36
N THR A 451 20.88 -11.01 0.85
CA THR A 451 19.82 -10.02 1.12
C THR A 451 20.06 -8.71 0.37
N ALA A 452 21.32 -8.25 0.26
CA ALA A 452 21.69 -7.03 -0.45
C ALA A 452 21.40 -7.14 -1.96
N ASP A 453 21.72 -8.28 -2.57
CA ASP A 453 21.44 -8.50 -3.98
C ASP A 453 19.93 -8.56 -4.27
N VAL A 454 19.16 -9.25 -3.43
CA VAL A 454 17.70 -9.25 -3.50
C VAL A 454 17.13 -7.83 -3.33
N MET A 455 17.68 -7.04 -2.39
CA MET A 455 17.25 -5.67 -2.15
C MET A 455 17.47 -4.75 -3.34
N ARG A 456 18.60 -4.90 -4.06
CA ARG A 456 18.89 -4.16 -5.30
C ARG A 456 17.84 -4.43 -6.37
N VAL A 457 17.51 -5.70 -6.61
CA VAL A 457 16.50 -6.08 -7.60
C VAL A 457 15.11 -5.64 -7.18
N TYR A 458 14.75 -5.83 -5.91
CA TYR A 458 13.46 -5.42 -5.38
C TYR A 458 13.22 -3.90 -5.48
N ALA A 459 14.29 -3.11 -5.25
CA ALA A 459 14.23 -1.65 -5.34
C ALA A 459 13.86 -1.12 -6.74
N LEU A 460 14.09 -1.89 -7.81
CA LEU A 460 13.66 -1.53 -9.17
C LEU A 460 12.11 -1.47 -9.29
N GLY A 461 11.40 -2.25 -8.49
CA GLY A 461 9.93 -2.25 -8.45
C GLY A 461 9.30 -1.10 -7.67
N LEU A 462 10.08 -0.37 -6.87
CA LEU A 462 9.56 0.67 -5.98
C LEU A 462 8.87 1.81 -6.73
N LEU A 463 9.34 2.13 -7.93
CA LEU A 463 8.68 3.14 -8.78
C LEU A 463 7.27 2.69 -9.15
N GLY A 464 7.12 1.44 -9.60
CA GLY A 464 5.81 0.83 -9.89
C GLY A 464 4.89 0.82 -8.67
N GLN A 465 5.41 0.45 -7.50
CA GLN A 465 4.66 0.44 -6.23
C GLN A 465 4.18 1.85 -5.85
N THR A 466 5.04 2.85 -5.94
CA THR A 466 4.69 4.25 -5.61
C THR A 466 3.65 4.81 -6.59
N LEU A 467 3.85 4.60 -7.89
CA LEU A 467 2.88 5.01 -8.91
C LEU A 467 1.52 4.34 -8.68
N THR A 468 1.51 3.03 -8.43
CA THR A 468 0.29 2.29 -8.09
C THR A 468 -0.41 2.90 -6.88
N GLY A 469 0.32 3.18 -5.79
CA GLY A 469 -0.23 3.76 -4.58
C GLY A 469 -0.84 5.16 -4.77
N VAL A 470 -0.21 6.02 -5.57
CA VAL A 470 -0.74 7.37 -5.86
C VAL A 470 -1.93 7.32 -6.82
N LEU A 471 -1.83 6.52 -7.89
CA LEU A 471 -2.87 6.42 -8.91
C LEU A 471 -4.16 5.80 -8.35
N VAL A 472 -4.06 4.73 -7.56
CA VAL A 472 -5.22 4.07 -6.94
C VAL A 472 -6.01 5.03 -6.05
N ARG A 473 -5.33 5.88 -5.30
CA ARG A 473 -6.00 6.93 -4.50
C ARG A 473 -6.81 7.89 -5.37
N SER A 474 -6.30 8.25 -6.56
CA SER A 474 -7.03 9.10 -7.51
C SER A 474 -8.29 8.42 -8.06
N TYR A 475 -8.24 7.10 -8.33
CA TYR A 475 -9.41 6.34 -8.74
C TYR A 475 -10.50 6.30 -7.66
N PHE A 476 -10.12 6.04 -6.41
CA PHE A 476 -11.07 5.95 -5.30
C PHE A 476 -11.57 7.33 -4.81
N SER A 477 -10.84 8.43 -5.14
CA SER A 477 -11.29 9.80 -4.83
C SER A 477 -12.52 10.24 -5.62
N ALA A 478 -12.80 9.61 -6.77
CA ALA A 478 -13.92 9.97 -7.63
C ALA A 478 -15.29 9.57 -7.06
N ALA A 479 -15.36 8.99 -5.87
CA ALA A 479 -16.58 8.54 -5.17
C ALA A 479 -17.48 7.62 -6.02
N ARG A 480 -16.96 7.02 -7.08
CA ARG A 480 -17.64 6.04 -7.93
C ARG A 480 -16.95 4.70 -7.80
N PRO A 481 -17.69 3.59 -7.62
CA PRO A 481 -17.09 2.27 -7.62
C PRO A 481 -16.40 2.02 -8.96
N SER A 482 -15.10 1.79 -8.93
CA SER A 482 -14.31 1.49 -10.13
C SER A 482 -13.61 0.15 -9.95
N TRP A 483 -13.95 -0.81 -10.78
CA TRP A 483 -13.30 -2.13 -10.82
C TRP A 483 -11.93 -2.10 -11.52
N TYR A 484 -11.62 -1.01 -12.20
CA TYR A 484 -10.40 -0.90 -12.98
C TYR A 484 -9.10 -1.08 -12.16
N PRO A 485 -8.96 -0.51 -10.95
CA PRO A 485 -7.79 -0.77 -10.11
C PRO A 485 -7.64 -2.25 -9.72
N VAL A 486 -8.75 -2.96 -9.51
CA VAL A 486 -8.73 -4.40 -9.21
C VAL A 486 -8.24 -5.19 -10.42
N VAL A 487 -8.75 -4.89 -11.62
CA VAL A 487 -8.32 -5.52 -12.87
C VAL A 487 -6.84 -5.25 -13.14
N ALA A 488 -6.37 -4.01 -12.94
CA ALA A 488 -4.97 -3.66 -13.10
C ALA A 488 -4.08 -4.44 -12.13
N MET A 489 -4.51 -4.59 -10.87
CA MET A 489 -3.78 -5.36 -9.87
C MET A 489 -3.77 -6.86 -10.20
N ALA A 490 -4.91 -7.41 -10.64
CA ALA A 490 -5.01 -8.80 -11.10
C ALA A 490 -4.07 -9.07 -12.29
N THR A 491 -3.97 -8.14 -13.24
CA THR A 491 -3.02 -8.24 -14.37
C THR A 491 -1.57 -8.28 -13.88
N GLY A 492 -1.22 -7.44 -12.91
CA GLY A 492 0.11 -7.47 -12.28
C GLY A 492 0.39 -8.76 -11.54
N ILE A 493 -0.59 -9.32 -10.83
CA ILE A 493 -0.48 -10.61 -10.14
C ILE A 493 -0.21 -11.74 -11.14
N VAL A 494 -0.95 -11.79 -12.24
CA VAL A 494 -0.73 -12.77 -13.32
C VAL A 494 0.68 -12.63 -13.88
N ALA A 495 1.13 -11.38 -14.13
CA ALA A 495 2.49 -11.13 -14.60
C ALA A 495 3.55 -11.58 -13.58
N THR A 496 3.37 -11.27 -12.28
CA THR A 496 4.28 -11.72 -11.21
C THR A 496 4.33 -13.25 -11.16
N SER A 497 3.18 -13.93 -11.21
CA SER A 497 3.12 -15.39 -11.16
C SER A 497 3.80 -16.04 -12.37
N TRP A 498 3.51 -15.53 -13.56
CA TRP A 498 4.10 -16.06 -14.80
C TRP A 498 5.61 -15.86 -14.85
N ILE A 499 6.07 -14.62 -14.64
CA ILE A 499 7.50 -14.29 -14.67
C ILE A 499 8.22 -15.05 -13.54
N GLY A 500 7.64 -15.10 -12.33
CA GLY A 500 8.21 -15.78 -11.18
C GLY A 500 8.37 -17.28 -11.42
N ALA A 501 7.35 -17.96 -11.94
CA ALA A 501 7.42 -19.37 -12.27
C ALA A 501 8.52 -19.68 -13.30
N TRP A 502 8.77 -18.75 -14.23
CA TRP A 502 9.79 -18.93 -15.27
C TRP A 502 11.20 -18.57 -14.79
N THR A 503 11.33 -17.59 -13.88
CA THR A 503 12.63 -17.08 -13.43
C THR A 503 13.14 -17.71 -12.13
N VAL A 504 12.28 -18.37 -11.36
CA VAL A 504 12.67 -19.01 -10.09
C VAL A 504 13.74 -20.09 -10.28
N GLY A 505 13.65 -20.90 -11.32
CA GLY A 505 14.65 -21.94 -11.61
C GLY A 505 16.04 -21.38 -11.91
N PRO A 506 16.22 -20.51 -12.95
CA PRO A 506 17.52 -20.01 -13.34
C PRO A 506 18.11 -18.93 -12.41
N TRP A 507 17.26 -18.11 -11.74
CA TRP A 507 17.70 -16.95 -10.97
C TRP A 507 17.37 -17.03 -9.48
N GLY A 508 16.73 -18.10 -9.03
CA GLY A 508 16.40 -18.30 -7.62
C GLY A 508 15.62 -17.11 -7.01
N VAL A 509 16.06 -16.65 -5.85
CA VAL A 509 15.44 -15.54 -5.10
C VAL A 509 15.43 -14.23 -5.88
N LEU A 510 16.48 -13.97 -6.70
CA LEU A 510 16.54 -12.77 -7.55
C LEU A 510 15.45 -12.79 -8.62
N GLY A 511 15.13 -13.97 -9.16
CA GLY A 511 14.04 -14.16 -10.11
C GLY A 511 12.67 -13.79 -9.52
N ILE A 512 12.42 -14.16 -8.27
CA ILE A 512 11.19 -13.81 -7.55
C ILE A 512 11.11 -12.29 -7.33
N ALA A 513 12.20 -11.65 -6.88
CA ALA A 513 12.28 -10.20 -6.71
C ALA A 513 12.04 -9.45 -8.03
N ALA A 514 12.63 -9.94 -9.14
CA ALA A 514 12.43 -9.38 -10.48
C ALA A 514 10.99 -9.56 -10.97
N ALA A 515 10.38 -10.69 -10.69
CA ALA A 515 8.97 -10.95 -11.01
C ALA A 515 8.02 -10.00 -10.28
N ASN A 516 8.26 -9.77 -8.97
CA ASN A 516 7.49 -8.80 -8.20
C ASN A 516 7.66 -7.38 -8.75
N ALA A 517 8.90 -6.95 -9.02
CA ALA A 517 9.20 -5.64 -9.59
C ALA A 517 8.53 -5.45 -10.96
N SER A 518 8.55 -6.47 -11.81
CA SER A 518 7.92 -6.45 -13.13
C SER A 518 6.40 -6.40 -13.02
N GLY A 519 5.78 -7.25 -12.20
CA GLY A 519 4.33 -7.33 -12.06
C GLY A 519 3.72 -6.05 -11.49
N ILE A 520 4.35 -5.44 -10.47
CA ILE A 520 3.86 -4.17 -9.93
C ILE A 520 4.07 -3.01 -10.92
N THR A 521 5.11 -3.09 -11.75
CA THR A 521 5.32 -2.12 -12.84
C THR A 521 4.24 -2.26 -13.91
N VAL A 522 3.84 -3.48 -14.27
CA VAL A 522 2.70 -3.75 -15.16
C VAL A 522 1.43 -3.16 -14.57
N THR A 523 1.15 -3.38 -13.29
CA THR A 523 0.01 -2.76 -12.59
C THR A 523 0.02 -1.24 -12.73
N ALA A 524 1.16 -0.60 -12.47
CA ALA A 524 1.32 0.86 -12.57
C ALA A 524 1.06 1.37 -14.01
N VAL A 525 1.59 0.67 -15.01
CA VAL A 525 1.38 1.02 -16.43
C VAL A 525 -0.09 0.90 -16.83
N VAL A 526 -0.76 -0.18 -16.42
CA VAL A 526 -2.20 -0.38 -16.69
C VAL A 526 -3.01 0.72 -16.00
N LEU A 527 -2.74 1.03 -14.73
CA LEU A 527 -3.41 2.12 -14.02
C LEU A 527 -3.19 3.47 -14.71
N LEU A 528 -1.96 3.75 -15.12
CA LEU A 528 -1.63 5.00 -15.81
C LEU A 528 -2.34 5.11 -17.16
N ALA A 529 -2.43 4.02 -17.92
CA ALA A 529 -3.15 3.97 -19.19
C ALA A 529 -4.66 4.17 -19.04
N GLY A 530 -5.23 3.76 -17.90
CA GLY A 530 -6.65 3.95 -17.58
C GLY A 530 -7.01 5.33 -17.04
N MET A 531 -6.04 6.17 -16.69
CA MET A 531 -6.28 7.56 -16.28
C MET A 531 -6.88 8.35 -17.45
N GLY A 532 -7.73 9.29 -17.17
CA GLY A 532 -8.44 10.04 -18.20
C GLY A 532 -9.85 9.53 -18.44
N PRO A 533 -10.05 8.38 -19.07
CA PRO A 533 -11.41 7.87 -19.30
C PRO A 533 -12.16 7.47 -18.02
N ARG A 534 -11.42 7.04 -17.00
CA ARG A 534 -11.99 6.41 -15.79
C ARG A 534 -11.69 7.14 -14.48
N SER A 535 -10.84 8.19 -14.53
CA SER A 535 -10.41 8.97 -13.37
C SER A 535 -10.05 10.40 -13.80
N VAL A 536 -9.14 11.07 -13.09
CA VAL A 536 -8.66 12.41 -13.46
C VAL A 536 -7.93 12.36 -14.81
N PRO A 537 -8.28 13.22 -15.78
CA PRO A 537 -7.65 13.22 -17.11
C PRO A 537 -6.24 13.84 -17.07
N ILE A 538 -5.24 13.06 -16.65
CA ILE A 538 -3.85 13.49 -16.65
C ILE A 538 -3.21 13.44 -18.04
N ARG A 539 -2.19 14.28 -18.25
CA ARG A 539 -1.41 14.32 -19.49
C ARG A 539 -0.29 13.27 -19.46
N VAL A 540 -0.65 12.00 -19.76
CA VAL A 540 0.25 10.83 -19.60
C VAL A 540 1.62 11.05 -20.27
N ARG A 541 1.67 11.56 -21.50
CA ARG A 541 2.96 11.82 -22.19
C ARG A 541 3.83 12.85 -21.45
N ARG A 542 3.19 13.90 -20.91
CA ARG A 542 3.90 14.91 -20.11
C ARG A 542 4.40 14.30 -18.80
N VAL A 543 3.57 13.53 -18.12
CA VAL A 543 3.93 12.84 -16.88
C VAL A 543 5.11 11.91 -17.13
N LEU A 544 5.08 11.06 -18.17
CA LEU A 544 6.20 10.18 -18.51
C LEU A 544 7.47 10.96 -18.83
N GLY A 545 7.37 12.09 -19.55
CA GLY A 545 8.49 12.97 -19.81
C GLY A 545 9.08 13.55 -18.54
N GLU A 546 8.25 14.01 -17.60
CA GLU A 546 8.69 14.52 -16.30
C GLU A 546 9.28 13.43 -15.40
N LEU A 547 8.70 12.21 -15.40
CA LEU A 547 9.22 11.08 -14.65
C LEU A 547 10.57 10.57 -15.20
N SER A 548 10.82 10.69 -16.50
CA SER A 548 12.08 10.26 -17.11
C SER A 548 13.29 11.05 -16.61
N LYS A 549 13.11 12.30 -16.18
CA LYS A 549 14.18 13.17 -15.67
C LYS A 549 14.77 12.64 -14.36
N PRO A 550 13.98 12.41 -13.28
CA PRO A 550 14.50 11.86 -12.05
C PRO A 550 14.94 10.39 -12.20
N VAL A 551 14.36 9.62 -13.14
CA VAL A 551 14.85 8.25 -13.42
C VAL A 551 16.28 8.28 -13.97
N ARG A 552 16.58 9.14 -14.94
CA ARG A 552 17.95 9.29 -15.46
C ARG A 552 18.92 9.76 -14.38
N ALA A 553 18.50 10.72 -13.56
CA ALA A 553 19.30 11.18 -12.43
C ALA A 553 19.58 10.03 -11.43
N ALA A 554 18.56 9.19 -11.13
CA ALA A 554 18.72 8.05 -10.23
C ALA A 554 19.67 6.98 -10.76
N VAL A 555 19.59 6.65 -12.05
CA VAL A 555 20.51 5.67 -12.67
C VAL A 555 21.95 6.13 -12.53
N ILE A 556 22.26 7.37 -12.89
CA ILE A 556 23.62 7.90 -12.80
C ILE A 556 24.07 8.01 -11.33
N ALA A 557 23.19 8.47 -10.45
CA ALA A 557 23.47 8.56 -9.02
C ALA A 557 23.74 7.18 -8.40
N THR A 558 22.99 6.15 -8.81
CA THR A 558 23.22 4.77 -8.38
C THR A 558 24.59 4.28 -8.81
N VAL A 559 24.95 4.46 -10.08
CA VAL A 559 26.27 4.04 -10.59
C VAL A 559 27.40 4.75 -9.84
N ALA A 560 27.30 6.08 -9.67
CA ALA A 560 28.32 6.85 -8.95
C ALA A 560 28.41 6.42 -7.47
N GLY A 561 27.27 6.20 -6.83
CA GLY A 561 27.22 5.72 -5.44
C GLY A 561 27.80 4.32 -5.28
N THR A 562 27.47 3.38 -6.19
CA THR A 562 28.01 2.00 -6.16
C THR A 562 29.51 2.01 -6.33
N PHE A 563 30.03 2.81 -7.26
CA PHE A 563 31.48 2.94 -7.46
C PHE A 563 32.19 3.40 -6.17
N VAL A 564 31.64 4.40 -5.46
CA VAL A 564 32.21 4.86 -4.19
C VAL A 564 32.03 3.81 -3.07
N ALA A 565 30.91 3.08 -3.06
CA ALA A 565 30.66 2.01 -2.08
C ALA A 565 31.68 0.87 -2.18
N GLU A 566 32.14 0.55 -3.39
CA GLU A 566 33.18 -0.47 -3.64
C GLU A 566 34.58 0.00 -3.18
N GLN A 567 34.86 1.31 -3.22
CA GLN A 567 36.14 1.87 -2.76
C GLN A 567 36.24 1.94 -1.22
N VAL A 568 35.09 1.97 -0.53
CA VAL A 568 35.04 2.11 0.93
C VAL A 568 34.22 0.95 1.52
N PRO A 569 34.82 -0.24 1.72
CA PRO A 569 34.11 -1.44 2.12
C PRO A 569 33.54 -1.39 3.55
N ALA A 570 34.06 -0.53 4.43
CA ALA A 570 33.57 -0.42 5.79
C ALA A 570 32.13 0.11 5.84
N ALA A 571 31.25 -0.55 6.61
CA ALA A 571 29.78 -0.30 6.58
C ALA A 571 29.41 1.18 6.83
N VAL A 572 29.88 1.79 7.91
CA VAL A 572 29.48 3.15 8.28
C VAL A 572 30.11 4.21 7.36
N PRO A 573 31.46 4.25 7.14
CA PRO A 573 32.04 5.24 6.25
C PRO A 573 31.66 4.99 4.78
N GLY A 574 31.49 3.74 4.35
CA GLY A 574 31.00 3.40 3.01
C GLY A 574 29.59 3.90 2.77
N LEU A 575 28.66 3.66 3.70
CA LEU A 575 27.30 4.19 3.62
C LEU A 575 27.30 5.73 3.59
N ALA A 576 28.12 6.39 4.41
CA ALA A 576 28.20 7.84 4.45
C ALA A 576 28.76 8.40 3.14
N ALA A 577 29.88 7.87 2.64
CA ALA A 577 30.54 8.34 1.41
C ALA A 577 29.69 8.06 0.17
N ALA A 578 29.24 6.81 -0.03
CA ALA A 578 28.45 6.42 -1.19
C ALA A 578 27.04 7.03 -1.14
N GLY A 579 26.41 7.08 0.04
CA GLY A 579 25.11 7.70 0.21
C GLY A 579 25.13 9.21 -0.08
N THR A 580 26.12 9.94 0.44
CA THR A 580 26.26 11.38 0.16
C THR A 580 26.56 11.63 -1.32
N THR A 581 27.39 10.79 -1.96
CA THR A 581 27.66 10.86 -3.39
C THR A 581 26.39 10.63 -4.21
N ALA A 582 25.65 9.57 -3.92
CA ALA A 582 24.38 9.28 -4.61
C ALA A 582 23.38 10.44 -4.47
N VAL A 583 23.22 10.98 -3.27
CA VAL A 583 22.35 12.14 -3.01
C VAL A 583 22.81 13.38 -3.78
N ALA A 584 24.10 13.70 -3.71
CA ALA A 584 24.66 14.88 -4.39
C ALA A 584 24.50 14.79 -5.91
N VAL A 585 24.86 13.65 -6.51
CA VAL A 585 24.75 13.42 -7.96
C VAL A 585 23.28 13.46 -8.39
N PHE A 586 22.37 12.81 -7.62
CA PHE A 586 20.94 12.86 -7.92
C PHE A 586 20.40 14.28 -7.91
N VAL A 587 20.68 15.05 -6.85
CA VAL A 587 20.16 16.42 -6.69
C VAL A 587 20.71 17.34 -7.78
N LEU A 588 22.01 17.24 -8.10
CA LEU A 588 22.65 18.03 -9.17
C LEU A 588 22.03 17.73 -10.54
N LEU A 589 21.88 16.44 -10.87
CA LEU A 589 21.31 16.04 -12.16
C LEU A 589 19.81 16.34 -12.25
N ALA A 590 19.04 16.10 -11.20
CA ALA A 590 17.62 16.42 -11.17
C ALA A 590 17.39 17.94 -11.27
N TRP A 591 18.26 18.75 -10.70
CA TRP A 591 18.26 20.19 -10.87
C TRP A 591 18.66 20.61 -12.31
N ALA A 592 19.73 20.04 -12.87
CA ALA A 592 20.17 20.32 -14.23
C ALA A 592 19.16 19.91 -15.31
N LEU A 593 18.38 18.84 -15.05
CA LEU A 593 17.31 18.36 -15.93
C LEU A 593 15.97 19.09 -15.70
N ASP A 594 15.94 20.08 -14.80
CA ASP A 594 14.71 20.80 -14.41
C ASP A 594 13.56 19.83 -14.02
N ALA A 595 13.85 18.87 -13.14
CA ALA A 595 12.86 17.92 -12.66
C ALA A 595 11.84 18.62 -11.74
N GLN A 596 10.55 18.49 -12.06
CA GLN A 596 9.45 19.05 -11.28
C GLN A 596 9.41 18.36 -9.91
N GLY A 597 9.89 18.98 -8.87
CA GLY A 597 9.91 18.43 -7.51
C GLY A 597 11.15 18.83 -6.73
N VAL A 598 12.28 19.00 -7.38
CA VAL A 598 13.55 19.39 -6.73
C VAL A 598 13.57 20.89 -6.43
N VAL A 599 13.13 21.72 -7.37
CA VAL A 599 13.13 23.19 -7.20
C VAL A 599 12.28 23.67 -6.02
N PRO A 600 11.03 23.19 -5.83
CA PRO A 600 10.24 23.55 -4.65
C PRO A 600 10.84 23.02 -3.35
N ALA A 601 11.42 21.81 -3.35
CA ALA A 601 12.04 21.20 -2.17
C ALA A 601 13.27 22.00 -1.74
N LEU A 602 14.15 22.39 -2.66
CA LEU A 602 15.32 23.23 -2.39
C LEU A 602 14.95 24.63 -1.89
N ARG A 603 13.89 25.23 -2.43
CA ARG A 603 13.37 26.52 -1.92
C ARG A 603 12.83 26.38 -0.50
N SER A 604 12.14 25.28 -0.19
CA SER A 604 11.62 25.02 1.17
C SER A 604 12.75 24.80 2.18
N VAL A 605 13.79 24.07 1.81
CA VAL A 605 14.99 23.88 2.66
C VAL A 605 15.71 25.21 2.87
N ARG A 606 15.90 26.03 1.84
CA ARG A 606 16.50 27.36 1.96
C ARG A 606 15.70 28.29 2.88
N THR A 607 14.37 28.23 2.85
CA THR A 607 13.53 29.03 3.75
C THR A 607 13.57 28.53 5.18
N LEU A 608 13.67 27.21 5.40
CA LEU A 608 13.85 26.62 6.73
C LEU A 608 15.23 26.96 7.33
N THR A 609 16.30 26.81 6.56
CA THR A 609 17.64 27.17 7.00
C THR A 609 17.75 28.67 7.31
N ARG A 610 17.15 29.55 6.50
CA ARG A 610 17.09 30.97 6.80
C ARG A 610 16.30 31.25 8.09
N ARG A 611 15.20 30.56 8.37
CA ARG A 611 14.44 30.72 9.63
C ARG A 611 15.21 30.23 10.85
N LEU A 612 15.97 29.13 10.71
CA LEU A 612 16.80 28.60 11.79
C LEU A 612 18.04 29.45 12.06
N THR A 613 18.64 30.06 11.04
CA THR A 613 19.79 30.94 11.19
C THR A 613 19.41 32.34 11.68
N HIS A 614 18.22 32.87 11.30
CA HIS A 614 17.75 34.19 11.73
C HIS A 614 16.90 34.15 13.03
N GLY A 615 16.45 32.97 13.48
CA GLY A 615 15.74 32.77 14.74
C GLY A 615 16.65 32.66 15.98
N ARG A 616 17.98 32.66 15.80
CA ARG A 616 18.97 32.67 16.90
C ARG A 616 19.49 34.04 17.29
N THR A 617 18.99 35.12 16.65
CA THR A 617 19.41 36.50 16.92
C THR A 617 18.26 37.36 17.48
N ARG A 618 17.31 36.76 18.21
CA ARG A 618 16.33 37.49 19.03
C ARG A 618 16.18 36.82 20.37
#